data_6b4476944803f0f02f241065b5c3668e
#
_entry.id   6b4476944803f0f02f241065b5c3668e
#
_cell.length_a   1.000
_cell.length_b   1.000
_cell.length_c   1.000
_cell.angle_alpha   90.00
_cell.angle_beta   90.00
_cell.angle_gamma   90.00
#
_symmetry.space_group_name_H-M   'P 1'
#
loop_
_entity.id
_entity.type
_entity.pdbx_description
1 polymer ?
#
loop_
_entity_poly.entity_id
_entity_poly.type
_entity_poly.pdbx_seq_one_letter_code
_entity_poly.pdbx_strand_id
1 'polypeptide(L)'
;MNKEKVSILISNYNKEKYIDECILSCLNQNYNNLEIIVCDNNSTDNSLDKIKRYSNKIIYKSKERISNYGPVNQIDILTEAFKISSGNIICLLDSDDFFFSNKI
;
A
#
# COMPACT_ATOMS: atom_id res chain seq x y z
N MET A 1 -16.84 -19.12 -11.21
CA MET A 1 -15.46 -18.98 -11.70
C MET A 1 -14.58 -18.39 -10.60
N ASN A 2 -13.47 -19.04 -10.32
CA ASN A 2 -12.54 -18.54 -9.32
C ASN A 2 -11.70 -17.41 -9.89
N LYS A 3 -11.64 -16.31 -9.16
CA LYS A 3 -10.77 -15.19 -9.51
C LYS A 3 -9.51 -15.26 -8.68
N GLU A 4 -8.39 -14.97 -9.31
CA GLU A 4 -7.12 -14.91 -8.62
C GLU A 4 -7.15 -13.82 -7.55
N LYS A 5 -6.52 -14.10 -6.43
CA LYS A 5 -6.34 -13.08 -5.37
C LYS A 5 -5.26 -12.11 -5.78
N VAL A 6 -5.57 -10.83 -5.68
CA VAL A 6 -4.64 -9.74 -5.99
C VAL A 6 -4.23 -9.06 -4.70
N SER A 7 -2.93 -8.90 -4.50
CA SER A 7 -2.39 -8.09 -3.41
C SER A 7 -1.87 -6.79 -3.97
N ILE A 8 -2.39 -5.67 -3.47
CA ILE A 8 -1.87 -4.35 -3.81
C ILE A 8 -0.93 -3.93 -2.70
N LEU A 9 0.32 -3.73 -3.05
CA LEU A 9 1.36 -3.33 -2.10
C LEU A 9 1.64 -1.84 -2.28
N ILE A 10 1.40 -1.07 -1.23
CA ILE A 10 1.57 0.39 -1.24
C ILE A 10 2.73 0.75 -0.34
N SER A 11 3.70 1.48 -0.89
CA SER A 11 4.79 2.06 -0.12
C SER A 11 4.46 3.50 0.21
N ASN A 12 4.67 3.90 1.46
CA ASN A 12 4.41 5.27 1.91
C ASN A 12 5.57 5.84 2.71
N TYR A 13 5.95 7.05 2.35
CA TYR A 13 6.85 7.87 3.17
C TYR A 13 6.50 9.34 2.97
N ASN A 14 5.95 9.97 4.02
CA ASN A 14 5.61 11.41 4.03
C ASN A 14 4.75 11.86 2.85
N LYS A 15 3.68 11.10 2.56
CA LYS A 15 2.73 11.42 1.50
C LYS A 15 1.33 11.68 2.05
N GLU A 16 1.24 12.44 3.15
CA GLU A 16 -0.06 12.67 3.78
C GLU A 16 -1.08 13.36 2.87
N LYS A 17 -0.63 14.13 1.89
CA LYS A 17 -1.53 14.78 0.94
C LYS A 17 -2.18 13.82 -0.04
N TYR A 18 -1.59 12.64 -0.24
CA TYR A 18 -1.98 11.72 -1.31
C TYR A 18 -2.46 10.37 -0.82
N ILE A 19 -2.10 10.00 0.42
CA ILE A 19 -2.32 8.63 0.90
C ILE A 19 -3.80 8.25 0.97
N ASP A 20 -4.68 9.18 1.35
CA ASP A 20 -6.11 8.90 1.40
C ASP A 20 -6.65 8.56 0.01
N GLU A 21 -6.32 9.38 -0.99
CA GLU A 21 -6.76 9.14 -2.36
C GLU A 21 -6.23 7.81 -2.89
N CYS A 22 -4.97 7.50 -2.58
CA CYS A 22 -4.35 6.24 -2.98
C CYS A 22 -5.12 5.05 -2.40
N ILE A 23 -5.35 5.03 -1.08
CA ILE A 23 -6.04 3.92 -0.42
C ILE A 23 -7.48 3.82 -0.92
N LEU A 24 -8.19 4.93 -1.03
CA LEU A 24 -9.57 4.92 -1.50
C LEU A 24 -9.67 4.41 -2.93
N SER A 25 -8.70 4.74 -3.79
CA SER A 25 -8.71 4.25 -5.17
C SER A 25 -8.56 2.73 -5.22
N CYS A 26 -7.82 2.15 -4.27
CA CYS A 26 -7.70 0.69 -4.17
C CYS A 26 -8.97 0.06 -3.62
N LEU A 27 -9.56 0.67 -2.59
CA LEU A 27 -10.80 0.17 -1.99
C LEU A 27 -11.99 0.24 -2.97
N ASN A 28 -11.95 1.16 -3.92
CA ASN A 28 -13.01 1.37 -4.91
C ASN A 28 -12.84 0.54 -6.18
N GLN A 29 -11.86 -0.36 -6.24
CA GLN A 29 -11.71 -1.23 -7.38
C GLN A 29 -12.88 -2.22 -7.46
N ASN A 30 -13.35 -2.46 -8.68
CA ASN A 30 -14.45 -3.39 -8.92
C ASN A 30 -13.93 -4.83 -9.04
N TYR A 31 -13.25 -5.28 -7.99
CA TYR A 31 -12.67 -6.61 -7.93
C TYR A 31 -12.74 -7.09 -6.48
N ASN A 32 -13.36 -8.23 -6.25
CA ASN A 32 -13.71 -8.66 -4.89
C ASN A 32 -12.58 -9.37 -4.16
N ASN A 33 -11.69 -10.04 -4.87
CA ASN A 33 -10.64 -10.84 -4.23
C ASN A 33 -9.35 -10.04 -4.10
N LEU A 34 -9.44 -8.95 -3.35
CA LEU A 34 -8.34 -8.01 -3.12
C LEU A 34 -7.85 -8.02 -1.68
N GLU A 35 -6.56 -7.86 -1.55
CA GLU A 35 -5.94 -7.54 -0.27
C GLU A 35 -5.08 -6.28 -0.50
N ILE A 36 -5.18 -5.32 0.41
CA ILE A 36 -4.43 -4.08 0.32
C ILE A 36 -3.46 -4.03 1.49
N ILE A 37 -2.18 -3.90 1.20
CA ILE A 37 -1.12 -3.85 2.21
C ILE A 37 -0.38 -2.53 2.06
N VAL A 38 -0.44 -1.72 3.11
CA VAL A 38 0.23 -0.42 3.15
C VAL A 38 1.40 -0.51 4.11
N CYS A 39 2.60 -0.26 3.62
CA CYS A 39 3.78 -0.23 4.47
C CYS A 39 4.29 1.20 4.58
N ASP A 40 4.35 1.69 5.82
CA ASP A 40 4.84 3.03 6.12
C ASP A 40 6.30 2.98 6.52
N ASN A 41 7.10 3.81 5.91
CA ASN A 41 8.55 3.83 6.13
C ASN A 41 8.95 4.86 7.18
N ASN A 42 8.29 4.78 8.33
CA ASN A 42 8.54 5.65 9.48
C ASN A 42 8.34 7.13 9.12
N SER A 43 7.18 7.43 8.56
CA SER A 43 6.82 8.79 8.19
C SER A 43 6.83 9.73 9.38
N THR A 44 7.24 10.97 9.13
CA THR A 44 7.26 12.03 10.14
C THR A 44 6.08 12.98 10.03
N ASP A 45 5.26 12.82 8.99
CA ASP A 45 4.03 13.58 8.80
C ASP A 45 2.83 12.81 9.37
N ASN A 46 1.60 13.21 9.01
CA ASN A 46 0.38 12.58 9.49
C ASN A 46 -0.08 11.39 8.64
N SER A 47 0.73 10.92 7.70
CA SER A 47 0.29 9.85 6.80
C SER A 47 0.00 8.54 7.54
N LEU A 48 0.78 8.18 8.55
CA LEU A 48 0.51 6.95 9.30
C LEU A 48 -0.84 7.03 10.04
N ASP A 49 -1.19 8.18 10.61
CA ASP A 49 -2.48 8.36 11.26
C ASP A 49 -3.63 8.18 10.25
N LYS A 50 -3.45 8.67 9.04
CA LYS A 50 -4.44 8.50 7.98
C LYS A 50 -4.57 7.04 7.57
N ILE A 51 -3.45 6.33 7.45
CA ILE A 51 -3.45 4.89 7.12
C ILE A 51 -4.23 4.12 8.17
N LYS A 52 -4.03 4.43 9.45
CA LYS A 52 -4.71 3.75 10.56
C LYS A 52 -6.23 3.87 10.51
N ARG A 53 -6.76 4.91 9.88
CA ARG A 53 -8.21 5.07 9.72
C ARG A 53 -8.84 3.94 8.90
N TYR A 54 -8.05 3.25 8.09
CA TYR A 54 -8.53 2.17 7.24
C TYR A 54 -8.19 0.78 7.79
N SER A 55 -7.78 0.71 9.06
CA SER A 55 -7.24 -0.52 9.65
C SER A 55 -8.18 -1.73 9.62
N ASN A 56 -9.50 -1.48 9.49
CA ASN A 56 -10.48 -2.57 9.37
C ASN A 56 -10.66 -3.05 7.92
N LYS A 57 -10.02 -2.42 6.95
CA LYS A 57 -10.16 -2.73 5.52
C LYS A 57 -8.86 -3.04 4.83
N ILE A 58 -7.73 -2.73 5.48
CA ILE A 58 -6.40 -2.93 4.92
C ILE A 58 -5.51 -3.59 5.96
N ILE A 59 -4.36 -4.08 5.49
CA ILE A 59 -3.26 -4.50 6.36
C ILE A 59 -2.22 -3.39 6.30
N TYR A 60 -1.72 -2.95 7.45
CA TYR A 60 -0.64 -1.96 7.44
C TYR A 60 0.50 -2.37 8.35
N LYS A 61 1.68 -1.89 8.02
CA LYS A 61 2.89 -2.15 8.77
C LYS A 61 3.81 -0.94 8.69
N SER A 62 4.54 -0.67 9.77
CA SER A 62 5.56 0.36 9.79
C SER A 62 6.93 -0.28 9.89
N LYS A 63 7.90 0.32 9.22
CA LYS A 63 9.28 -0.13 9.28
C LYS A 63 10.20 1.07 9.18
N GLU A 64 11.29 1.06 9.95
CA GLU A 64 12.27 2.12 9.90
C GLU A 64 13.02 2.16 8.57
N ARG A 65 13.48 3.34 8.21
CA ARG A 65 14.30 3.54 7.02
C ARG A 65 15.68 2.94 7.28
N ILE A 66 16.24 2.28 6.27
CA ILE A 66 17.55 1.61 6.36
C ILE A 66 18.65 2.35 5.62
N SER A 67 18.33 3.42 4.89
CA SER A 67 19.27 4.12 4.04
C SER A 67 18.87 5.59 3.92
N ASN A 68 19.81 6.43 3.51
CA ASN A 68 19.52 7.80 3.10
C ASN A 68 19.07 7.89 1.65
N TYR A 69 19.11 6.78 0.92
CA TYR A 69 18.72 6.73 -0.49
C TYR A 69 17.30 6.20 -0.62
N GLY A 70 16.39 7.06 -1.10
CA GLY A 70 14.97 6.75 -1.18
C GLY A 70 14.63 5.44 -1.91
N PRO A 71 15.18 5.16 -3.10
CA PRO A 71 14.88 3.91 -3.82
C PRO A 71 15.24 2.65 -3.04
N VAL A 72 16.32 2.66 -2.25
CA VAL A 72 16.67 1.51 -1.40
C VAL A 72 15.61 1.29 -0.34
N ASN A 73 15.14 2.36 0.30
CA ASN A 73 14.09 2.28 1.30
C ASN A 73 12.78 1.77 0.69
N GLN A 74 12.46 2.21 -0.51
CA GLN A 74 11.24 1.77 -1.19
C GLN A 74 11.27 0.28 -1.50
N ILE A 75 12.40 -0.23 -1.98
CA ILE A 75 12.56 -1.66 -2.24
C ILE A 75 12.45 -2.45 -0.94
N ASP A 76 13.08 -1.96 0.13
CA ASP A 76 13.04 -2.62 1.43
C ASP A 76 11.61 -2.75 1.94
N ILE A 77 10.84 -1.66 1.89
CA ILE A 77 9.49 -1.66 2.45
C ILE A 77 8.51 -2.46 1.58
N LEU A 78 8.69 -2.44 0.26
CA LEU A 78 7.89 -3.27 -0.64
C LEU A 78 8.20 -4.76 -0.45
N THR A 79 9.44 -5.09 -0.14
CA THR A 79 9.83 -6.46 0.19
C THR A 79 9.11 -6.92 1.46
N GLU A 80 9.03 -6.07 2.49
CA GLU A 80 8.28 -6.39 3.70
C GLU A 80 6.80 -6.61 3.40
N ALA A 81 6.21 -5.76 2.57
CA ALA A 81 4.82 -5.93 2.16
C ALA A 81 4.61 -7.24 1.40
N PHE A 82 5.52 -7.59 0.53
CA PHE A 82 5.46 -8.82 -0.23
C PHE A 82 5.49 -10.05 0.68
N LYS A 83 6.31 -10.02 1.73
CA LYS A 83 6.44 -11.15 2.66
C LYS A 83 5.12 -11.48 3.36
N ILE A 84 4.28 -10.49 3.60
CA ILE A 84 2.99 -10.70 4.27
C ILE A 84 1.83 -10.82 3.29
N SER A 85 2.10 -10.66 1.99
CA SER A 85 1.05 -10.78 0.97
C SER A 85 0.67 -12.24 0.75
N SER A 86 -0.57 -12.46 0.35
CA SER A 86 -1.08 -13.80 0.08
C SER A 86 -1.72 -13.94 -1.30
N GLY A 87 -1.68 -12.88 -2.11
CA GLY A 87 -2.25 -12.91 -3.45
C GLY A 87 -1.37 -13.62 -4.46
N ASN A 88 -1.99 -14.12 -5.51
CA ASN A 88 -1.29 -14.75 -6.64
C ASN A 88 -0.77 -13.71 -7.61
N ILE A 89 -1.41 -12.56 -7.65
CA ILE A 89 -1.04 -11.42 -8.49
C ILE A 89 -0.65 -10.28 -7.58
N ILE A 90 0.49 -9.66 -7.85
CA ILE A 90 1.02 -8.56 -7.05
C ILE A 90 0.97 -7.27 -7.87
N CYS A 91 0.35 -6.24 -7.32
CA CYS A 91 0.35 -4.90 -7.91
C CYS A 91 1.10 -3.96 -6.97
N LEU A 92 2.04 -3.21 -7.51
CA LEU A 92 2.80 -2.22 -6.75
C LEU A 92 2.24 -0.83 -7.02
N LEU A 93 2.09 -0.03 -5.97
CA LEU A 93 1.56 1.32 -6.08
C LEU A 93 2.28 2.23 -5.10
N ASP A 94 2.73 3.37 -5.59
CA ASP A 94 3.31 4.40 -4.73
C ASP A 94 2.18 5.21 -4.11
N SER A 95 2.37 5.68 -2.87
CA SER A 95 1.29 6.36 -2.15
C SER A 95 0.89 7.72 -2.73
N ASP A 96 1.68 8.29 -3.63
CA ASP A 96 1.31 9.49 -4.37
C ASP A 96 0.64 9.20 -5.71
N ASP A 97 0.32 7.93 -5.97
CA ASP A 97 -0.41 7.47 -7.13
C ASP A 97 -1.80 6.99 -6.75
N PHE A 98 -2.62 6.70 -7.75
CA PHE A 98 -3.93 6.12 -7.52
C PHE A 98 -4.36 5.31 -8.75
N PHE A 99 -5.30 4.39 -8.54
CA PHE A 99 -5.88 3.61 -9.62
C PHE A 99 -7.19 4.25 -10.09
N PHE A 100 -7.43 4.22 -11.38
CA PHE A 100 -8.76 4.47 -11.89
C PHE A 100 -9.68 3.29 -11.55
N SER A 101 -10.99 3.54 -11.53
CA SER A 101 -11.98 2.47 -11.37
C SER A 101 -11.74 1.39 -12.43
N ASN A 102 -11.94 0.13 -12.04
CA ASN A 102 -11.77 -1.02 -12.93
C ASN A 102 -10.33 -1.22 -13.43
N LYS A 103 -9.33 -0.70 -12.70
CA LYS A 103 -7.93 -0.92 -13.05
C LYS A 103 -7.57 -2.41 -12.97
N ILE A 104 -8.14 -3.10 -12.02
CA ILE A 104 -7.89 -4.52 -11.76
C ILE A 104 -9.03 -5.46 -12.27
#